data_e0005fe5e891b23f6d2b436ba3e2f45e
#
_entry.id   e0005fe5e891b23f6d2b436ba3e2f45e
#
_cell.length_a   1.000
_cell.length_b   1.000
_cell.length_c   1.000
_cell.angle_alpha   90.00
_cell.angle_beta   90.00
_cell.angle_gamma   90.00
#
_symmetry.space_group_name_H-M   'P 1'
#
loop_
_entity.id
_entity.type
_entity.pdbx_description
1 polymer ?
#
loop_
_entity_poly.entity_id
_entity_poly.type
_entity_poly.pdbx_seq_one_letter_code
_entity_poly.pdbx_strand_id
1 'polypeptide(L)'
;MSIFSRWAGLGVTFRTMFRKKFTEEYPLKPKVTEPRFHGRHQLNRWPDGLEKCVGCELCAWACPADAIRVEAAENTEDERYSPGERYGAVYEINYLRCIFCGCLLYTSDAA
;
A
#
# COMPACT_ATOMS: atom_id res chain seq x y z
N MET A 1 18.44 -40.26 20.36
CA MET A 1 17.14 -39.62 20.05
C MET A 1 16.09 -40.70 20.16
N SER A 2 15.17 -40.54 21.11
CA SER A 2 14.11 -41.53 21.41
C SER A 2 13.10 -41.63 20.26
N ILE A 3 12.65 -42.83 19.94
CA ILE A 3 11.57 -43.12 18.97
C ILE A 3 10.30 -42.33 19.32
N PHE A 4 10.05 -42.11 20.61
CA PHE A 4 8.91 -41.31 21.11
C PHE A 4 8.94 -39.85 20.66
N SER A 5 10.10 -39.23 20.42
CA SER A 5 10.15 -37.83 19.95
C SER A 5 9.63 -37.64 18.53
N ARG A 6 9.70 -38.67 17.69
CA ARG A 6 9.16 -38.65 16.31
C ARG A 6 7.62 -38.71 16.30
N TRP A 7 7.05 -39.47 17.23
CA TRP A 7 5.58 -39.58 17.38
C TRP A 7 4.96 -38.32 18.00
N ALA A 8 5.73 -37.57 18.81
CA ALA A 8 5.25 -36.33 19.41
C ALA A 8 4.86 -35.29 18.34
N GLY A 9 5.64 -35.18 17.26
CA GLY A 9 5.31 -34.30 16.13
C GLY A 9 3.98 -34.68 15.44
N LEU A 10 3.76 -35.97 15.24
CA LEU A 10 2.50 -36.46 14.65
C LEU A 10 1.29 -36.16 15.56
N GLY A 11 1.46 -36.26 16.87
CA GLY A 11 0.44 -35.90 17.85
C GLY A 11 0.06 -34.43 17.81
N VAL A 12 1.02 -33.51 17.58
CA VAL A 12 0.75 -32.08 17.44
C VAL A 12 -0.05 -31.80 16.16
N THR A 13 0.31 -32.39 15.03
CA THR A 13 -0.42 -32.23 13.77
C THR A 13 -1.84 -32.78 13.86
N PHE A 14 -2.00 -33.95 14.45
CA PHE A 14 -3.31 -34.54 14.69
C PHE A 14 -4.21 -33.67 15.56
N ARG A 15 -3.65 -33.10 16.64
CA ARG A 15 -4.39 -32.18 17.52
C ARG A 15 -4.80 -30.89 16.82
N THR A 16 -4.01 -30.38 15.86
CA THR A 16 -4.34 -29.16 15.12
C THR A 16 -5.54 -29.33 14.18
N MET A 17 -5.84 -30.56 13.74
CA MET A 17 -7.01 -30.85 12.90
C MET A 17 -8.34 -30.53 13.61
N PHE A 18 -8.36 -30.60 14.95
CA PHE A 18 -9.57 -30.34 15.76
C PHE A 18 -9.63 -28.90 16.29
N ARG A 19 -8.69 -28.02 15.90
CA ARG A 19 -8.75 -26.61 16.27
C ARG A 19 -9.83 -25.87 15.50
N LYS A 20 -10.38 -24.83 16.15
CA LYS A 20 -11.33 -23.91 15.50
C LYS A 20 -10.68 -23.29 14.26
N LYS A 21 -11.38 -23.33 13.14
CA LYS A 21 -10.93 -22.75 11.88
C LYS A 21 -10.93 -21.21 11.99
N PHE A 22 -9.86 -20.57 11.51
CA PHE A 22 -9.71 -19.11 11.41
C PHE A 22 -9.90 -18.61 9.97
N THR A 23 -10.53 -19.42 9.14
CA THR A 23 -10.82 -19.07 7.75
C THR A 23 -11.85 -17.97 7.67
N GLU A 24 -11.61 -17.00 6.82
CA GLU A 24 -12.57 -15.95 6.46
C GLU A 24 -13.17 -16.30 5.10
N GLU A 25 -14.49 -16.20 5.01
CA GLU A 25 -15.23 -16.56 3.79
C GLU A 25 -15.31 -15.35 2.85
N TYR A 26 -14.17 -14.95 2.31
CA TYR A 26 -14.14 -13.93 1.25
C TYR A 26 -14.74 -14.52 -0.05
N PRO A 27 -15.60 -13.83 -0.81
CA PRO A 27 -16.04 -12.44 -0.65
C PRO A 27 -17.30 -12.24 0.20
N LEU A 28 -17.92 -13.32 0.71
CA LEU A 28 -19.19 -13.25 1.45
C LEU A 28 -19.06 -12.45 2.75
N LYS A 29 -17.94 -12.60 3.43
CA LYS A 29 -17.63 -11.88 4.65
C LYS A 29 -16.26 -11.19 4.51
N PRO A 30 -16.22 -9.92 4.06
CA PRO A 30 -14.97 -9.20 3.96
C PRO A 30 -14.37 -8.97 5.35
N LYS A 31 -13.06 -9.08 5.45
CA LYS A 31 -12.32 -8.76 6.68
C LYS A 31 -12.40 -7.26 6.95
N VAL A 32 -12.68 -6.91 8.20
CA VAL A 32 -12.52 -5.53 8.67
C VAL A 32 -11.04 -5.21 8.71
N THR A 33 -10.63 -4.16 7.99
CA THR A 33 -9.23 -3.71 7.96
C THR A 33 -8.84 -3.06 9.28
N GLU A 34 -7.61 -3.31 9.73
CA GLU A 34 -7.04 -2.70 10.93
C GLU A 34 -6.87 -1.17 10.75
N PRO A 35 -6.91 -0.36 11.84
CA PRO A 35 -6.88 1.11 11.79
C PRO A 35 -5.64 1.73 11.13
N ARG A 36 -4.58 1.00 10.91
CA ARG A 36 -3.35 1.45 10.23
C ARG A 36 -2.95 0.52 9.11
N PHE A 37 -3.93 -0.04 8.43
CA PHE A 37 -3.69 -0.93 7.32
C PHE A 37 -3.08 -0.15 6.14
N HIS A 38 -1.93 -0.59 5.65
CA HIS A 38 -1.29 -0.05 4.46
C HIS A 38 -1.84 -0.77 3.23
N GLY A 39 -2.85 -0.19 2.63
CA GLY A 39 -3.49 -0.69 1.42
C GLY A 39 -2.87 -0.13 0.14
N ARG A 40 -3.62 -0.27 -0.95
CA ARG A 40 -3.22 0.29 -2.25
C ARG A 40 -3.25 1.82 -2.20
N HIS A 41 -2.20 2.45 -2.69
CA HIS A 41 -2.06 3.90 -2.75
C HIS A 41 -3.06 4.51 -3.73
N GLN A 42 -3.58 5.68 -3.37
CA GLN A 42 -4.45 6.49 -4.22
C GLN A 42 -4.08 7.96 -4.00
N LEU A 43 -3.86 8.69 -5.09
CA LEU A 43 -3.66 10.13 -5.01
C LEU A 43 -4.98 10.83 -4.65
N ASN A 44 -4.92 11.66 -3.63
CA ASN A 44 -6.06 12.44 -3.16
C ASN A 44 -6.27 13.69 -4.01
N ARG A 45 -7.51 14.14 -4.04
CA ARG A 45 -7.91 15.41 -4.68
C ARG A 45 -8.49 16.36 -3.64
N TRP A 46 -8.44 17.63 -3.96
CA TRP A 46 -9.14 18.67 -3.21
C TRP A 46 -10.66 18.62 -3.49
N PRO A 47 -11.50 19.22 -2.63
CA PRO A 47 -12.95 19.28 -2.87
C PRO A 47 -13.35 19.99 -4.17
N ASP A 48 -12.50 20.87 -4.68
CA ASP A 48 -12.64 21.57 -5.97
C ASP A 48 -12.26 20.72 -7.18
N GLY A 49 -11.79 19.48 -6.95
CA GLY A 49 -11.41 18.52 -7.99
C GLY A 49 -9.94 18.56 -8.40
N LEU A 50 -9.18 19.57 -7.96
CA LEU A 50 -7.75 19.67 -8.25
C LEU A 50 -6.96 18.57 -7.55
N GLU A 51 -5.89 18.11 -8.18
CA GLU A 51 -5.01 17.11 -7.61
C GLU A 51 -4.12 17.70 -6.51
N LYS A 52 -3.99 17.01 -5.39
CA LYS A 52 -3.06 17.42 -4.32
C LYS A 52 -1.60 17.24 -4.71
N CYS A 53 -1.32 16.35 -5.66
CA CYS A 53 0.02 16.10 -6.14
C CYS A 53 0.52 17.25 -7.01
N VAL A 54 1.64 17.84 -6.61
CA VAL A 54 2.33 18.92 -7.34
C VAL A 54 3.56 18.43 -8.09
N GLY A 55 3.77 17.12 -8.19
CA GLY A 55 4.91 16.55 -8.91
C GLY A 55 6.27 16.88 -8.29
N CYS A 56 6.39 17.01 -6.97
CA CYS A 56 7.63 17.38 -6.29
C CYS A 56 8.66 16.25 -6.16
N GLU A 57 8.32 15.01 -6.55
CA GLU A 57 9.19 13.81 -6.53
C GLU A 57 9.66 13.36 -5.13
N LEU A 58 9.30 14.04 -4.04
CA LEU A 58 9.72 13.69 -2.69
C LEU A 58 9.32 12.26 -2.29
N CYS A 59 8.19 11.78 -2.80
CA CYS A 59 7.74 10.41 -2.57
C CYS A 59 8.67 9.37 -3.24
N ALA A 60 9.20 9.67 -4.42
CA ALA A 60 10.17 8.81 -5.10
C ALA A 60 11.48 8.75 -4.31
N TRP A 61 11.97 9.89 -3.83
CA TRP A 61 13.17 9.97 -2.99
C TRP A 61 13.01 9.27 -1.65
N ALA A 62 11.84 9.34 -1.03
CA ALA A 62 11.56 8.69 0.26
C ALA A 62 11.32 7.18 0.14
N CYS A 63 11.16 6.66 -1.07
CA CYS A 63 10.85 5.25 -1.28
C CYS A 63 12.08 4.36 -1.07
N PRO A 64 12.13 3.49 -0.03
CA PRO A 64 13.28 2.63 0.23
C PRO A 64 13.43 1.51 -0.82
N ALA A 65 12.38 1.22 -1.58
CA ALA A 65 12.36 0.17 -2.60
C ALA A 65 12.52 0.70 -4.03
N ASP A 66 12.70 2.02 -4.19
CA ASP A 66 12.79 2.67 -5.51
C ASP A 66 11.66 2.22 -6.46
N ALA A 67 10.43 2.24 -5.91
CA ALA A 67 9.25 1.70 -6.57
C ALA A 67 8.41 2.78 -7.27
N ILE A 68 8.77 4.08 -7.13
CA ILE A 68 7.92 5.19 -7.55
C ILE A 68 8.61 5.99 -8.63
N ARG A 69 7.89 6.25 -9.70
CA ARG A 69 8.28 7.15 -10.78
C ARG A 69 7.30 8.30 -10.83
N VAL A 70 7.84 9.51 -10.80
CA VAL A 70 7.07 10.75 -10.94
C VAL A 70 7.70 11.60 -12.03
N GLU A 71 6.89 12.09 -12.94
CA GLU A 71 7.31 13.10 -13.92
C GLU A 71 6.39 14.30 -13.76
N ALA A 72 6.98 15.45 -13.48
CA ALA A 72 6.23 16.68 -13.34
C ALA A 72 6.07 17.37 -14.69
N ALA A 73 4.94 18.05 -14.87
CA ALA A 73 4.69 18.98 -15.97
C ALA A 73 4.20 20.32 -15.43
N GLU A 74 4.31 21.36 -16.24
CA GLU A 74 3.85 22.70 -15.91
C GLU A 74 2.34 22.80 -16.07
N ASN A 75 1.67 23.45 -15.11
CA ASN A 75 0.27 23.84 -15.25
C ASN A 75 0.19 25.03 -16.23
N THR A 76 -0.76 24.95 -17.14
CA THR A 76 -1.13 26.09 -18.00
C THR A 76 -2.35 26.78 -17.41
N GLU A 77 -2.58 28.05 -17.75
CA GLU A 77 -3.75 28.79 -17.27
C GLU A 77 -5.07 28.22 -17.82
N ASP A 78 -5.01 27.63 -19.02
CA ASP A 78 -6.17 27.02 -19.69
C ASP A 78 -6.52 25.63 -19.13
N GLU A 79 -5.51 24.86 -18.70
CA GLU A 79 -5.68 23.51 -18.14
C GLU A 79 -4.93 23.42 -16.80
N ARG A 80 -5.65 23.59 -15.72
CA ARG A 80 -5.11 23.55 -14.37
C ARG A 80 -5.46 22.25 -13.67
N TYR A 81 -4.45 21.43 -13.36
CA TYR A 81 -4.60 20.14 -12.69
C TYR A 81 -4.32 20.20 -11.19
N SER A 82 -3.40 21.05 -10.75
CA SER A 82 -3.03 21.21 -9.34
C SER A 82 -3.07 22.69 -8.92
N PRO A 83 -3.11 22.98 -7.60
CA PRO A 83 -3.07 24.38 -7.12
C PRO A 83 -1.69 25.04 -7.30
N GLY A 84 -0.63 24.26 -7.57
CA GLY A 84 0.73 24.77 -7.77
C GLY A 84 1.04 25.12 -9.22
N GLU A 85 2.30 25.49 -9.48
CA GLU A 85 2.81 25.77 -10.82
C GLU A 85 3.05 24.50 -11.65
N ARG A 86 3.16 23.34 -10.98
CA ARG A 86 3.41 22.05 -11.60
C ARG A 86 2.41 21.01 -11.09
N TYR A 87 2.25 19.96 -11.86
CA TYR A 87 1.44 18.79 -11.48
C TYR A 87 2.19 17.49 -11.84
N GLY A 88 1.75 16.36 -11.28
CA GLY A 88 2.32 15.06 -11.61
C GLY A 88 1.72 14.49 -12.88
N ALA A 89 2.34 14.75 -14.03
CA ALA A 89 1.87 14.25 -15.32
C ALA A 89 1.95 12.71 -15.40
N VAL A 90 3.01 12.14 -14.83
CA VAL A 90 3.17 10.69 -14.68
C VAL A 90 3.38 10.38 -13.21
N TYR A 91 2.56 9.49 -12.67
CA TYR A 91 2.71 8.95 -11.33
C TYR A 91 2.48 7.45 -11.37
N GLU A 92 3.55 6.70 -11.24
CA GLU A 92 3.54 5.25 -11.33
C GLU A 92 4.17 4.61 -10.10
N ILE A 93 3.54 3.56 -9.58
CA ILE A 93 4.08 2.73 -8.51
C ILE A 93 4.25 1.31 -9.03
N ASN A 94 5.49 0.84 -9.03
CA ASN A 94 5.78 -0.56 -9.33
C ASN A 94 5.44 -1.43 -8.11
N TYR A 95 4.27 -2.05 -8.11
CA TYR A 95 3.82 -2.88 -7.01
C TYR A 95 4.60 -4.19 -6.83
N LEU A 96 5.40 -4.60 -7.80
CA LEU A 96 6.33 -5.72 -7.64
C LEU A 96 7.56 -5.34 -6.80
N ARG A 97 7.90 -4.05 -6.75
CA ARG A 97 8.96 -3.51 -5.90
C ARG A 97 8.43 -2.96 -4.58
N CYS A 98 7.20 -2.47 -4.56
CA CYS A 98 6.60 -1.85 -3.39
C CYS A 98 6.46 -2.84 -2.23
N ILE A 99 7.02 -2.49 -1.06
CA ILE A 99 6.93 -3.28 0.17
C ILE A 99 5.79 -2.86 1.09
N PHE A 100 4.93 -1.95 0.67
CA PHE A 100 3.79 -1.43 1.43
C PHE A 100 4.16 -0.90 2.83
N CYS A 101 5.33 -0.27 2.97
CA CYS A 101 5.83 0.24 4.25
C CYS A 101 5.07 1.47 4.78
N GLY A 102 4.27 2.15 3.93
CA GLY A 102 3.52 3.35 4.30
C GLY A 102 4.35 4.64 4.36
N CYS A 103 5.60 4.65 3.89
CA CYS A 103 6.44 5.86 3.90
C CYS A 103 5.80 7.04 3.17
N LEU A 104 5.00 6.79 2.13
CA LEU A 104 4.26 7.84 1.41
C LEU A 104 3.29 8.62 2.28
N LEU A 105 2.61 7.93 3.21
CA LEU A 105 1.62 8.54 4.10
C LEU A 105 2.24 9.56 5.06
N TYR A 106 3.54 9.44 5.32
CA TYR A 106 4.26 10.33 6.22
C TYR A 106 5.07 11.40 5.48
N THR A 107 5.28 11.23 4.17
CA THR A 107 6.09 12.13 3.36
C THR A 107 5.24 13.14 2.60
N SER A 108 4.00 12.79 2.26
CA SER A 108 3.13 13.60 1.40
C SER A 108 1.67 13.57 1.87
N ASP A 109 1.06 14.74 1.93
CA ASP A 109 -0.39 14.89 2.17
C ASP A 109 -1.24 14.51 0.95
N ALA A 110 -0.60 14.21 -0.17
CA ALA A 110 -1.25 13.85 -1.42
C ALA A 110 -1.57 12.36 -1.55
N ALA A 111 -1.04 11.51 -0.64
CA ALA A 111 -1.23 10.08 -0.65
C ALA A 111 -2.33 9.62 0.32
#